data_17b268fdc21a602a4fcfde9910eda36a
#
_entry.id   17b268fdc21a602a4fcfde9910eda36a
#
_cell.length_a   1.000
_cell.length_b   1.000
_cell.length_c   1.000
_cell.angle_alpha   90.00
_cell.angle_beta   90.00
_cell.angle_gamma   90.00
#
_symmetry.space_group_name_H-M   'P 1'
#
loop_
_entity.id
_entity.type
_entity.pdbx_description
1 polymer ?
#
loop_
_entity_poly.entity_id
_entity_poly.type
_entity_poly.pdbx_seq_one_letter_code
_entity_poly.pdbx_strand_id
1 'polypeptide(L)'
;VGINPFIVTLAGLSLFRGLTYIVNRGQQVAQLGDAFNSIGQAVFLDVQLPIYYALLFVIIGDVLLRKNKFFRQNYFIGGNEKASRLLGIHVDKVKIINYMLMSTIAAFAGIVMTSRMGAAMV
;
A
#
# COMPACT_ATOMS: atom_id res chain seq x y z
N VAL A 1 20.53 -4.32 0.38
CA VAL A 1 20.92 -4.34 -1.01
C VAL A 1 21.22 -2.91 -1.47
N GLY A 2 22.39 -2.66 -2.07
CA GLY A 2 22.87 -1.32 -2.40
C GLY A 2 22.21 -0.64 -3.61
N ILE A 3 21.02 -1.06 -4.02
CA ILE A 3 20.28 -0.50 -5.16
C ILE A 3 19.38 0.63 -4.69
N ASN A 4 19.33 1.73 -5.45
CA ASN A 4 18.43 2.85 -5.15
C ASN A 4 16.98 2.37 -5.12
N PRO A 5 16.24 2.59 -4.01
CA PRO A 5 14.84 2.16 -3.90
C PRO A 5 13.93 2.72 -4.99
N PHE A 6 14.21 3.93 -5.47
CA PHE A 6 13.43 4.56 -6.53
C PHE A 6 13.51 3.75 -7.84
N ILE A 7 14.71 3.32 -8.22
CA ILE A 7 14.92 2.52 -9.43
C ILE A 7 14.26 1.15 -9.31
N VAL A 8 14.40 0.49 -8.17
CA VAL A 8 13.78 -0.82 -7.90
C VAL A 8 12.25 -0.73 -7.97
N THR A 9 11.67 0.30 -7.38
CA THR A 9 10.21 0.48 -7.38
C THR A 9 9.67 0.77 -8.77
N LEU A 10 10.37 1.57 -9.58
CA LEU A 10 9.99 1.82 -10.98
C LEU A 10 10.07 0.56 -11.83
N ALA A 11 11.14 -0.22 -11.65
CA ALA A 11 11.30 -1.49 -12.34
C ALA A 11 10.18 -2.47 -11.97
N GLY A 12 9.83 -2.56 -10.69
CA GLY A 12 8.72 -3.36 -10.20
C GLY A 12 7.38 -2.93 -10.78
N LEU A 13 7.12 -1.63 -10.83
CA LEU A 13 5.90 -1.06 -11.43
C LEU A 13 5.76 -1.50 -12.90
N SER A 14 6.83 -1.35 -13.67
CA SER A 14 6.85 -1.72 -15.09
C SER A 14 6.66 -3.22 -15.28
N LEU A 15 7.32 -4.02 -14.45
CA LEU A 15 7.24 -5.48 -14.50
C LEU A 15 5.82 -5.98 -14.19
N PHE A 16 5.22 -5.52 -13.10
CA PHE A 16 3.87 -5.94 -12.72
C PHE A 16 2.82 -5.44 -13.73
N ARG A 17 2.99 -4.25 -14.25
CA ARG A 17 2.11 -3.72 -15.28
C ARG A 17 2.19 -4.55 -16.56
N GLY A 18 3.40 -4.92 -16.98
CA GLY A 18 3.60 -5.79 -18.13
C GLY A 18 2.98 -7.18 -17.94
N LEU A 19 3.16 -7.77 -16.76
CA LEU A 19 2.53 -9.06 -16.42
C LEU A 19 1.01 -8.98 -16.46
N THR A 20 0.44 -7.92 -15.88
CA THR A 20 -1.01 -7.69 -15.90
C THR A 20 -1.53 -7.57 -17.33
N TYR A 21 -0.80 -6.85 -18.16
CA TYR A 21 -1.15 -6.69 -19.58
C TYR A 21 -1.17 -8.02 -20.32
N ILE A 22 -0.17 -8.88 -20.07
CA ILE A 22 -0.09 -10.21 -20.68
C ILE A 22 -1.26 -11.10 -20.22
N VAL A 23 -1.53 -11.13 -18.91
CA VAL A 23 -2.61 -11.94 -18.34
C VAL A 23 -3.98 -11.51 -18.87
N ASN A 24 -4.23 -10.23 -18.98
CA ASN A 24 -5.51 -9.69 -19.44
C ASN A 24 -5.57 -9.51 -20.96
N ARG A 25 -4.51 -9.86 -21.68
CA ARG A 25 -4.42 -9.68 -23.14
C ARG A 25 -4.69 -8.23 -23.60
N GLY A 26 -4.32 -7.27 -22.76
CA GLY A 26 -4.54 -5.85 -23.01
C GLY A 26 -5.99 -5.39 -22.88
N GLN A 27 -6.88 -6.25 -22.42
CA GLN A 27 -8.28 -5.92 -22.23
C GLN A 27 -8.59 -5.52 -20.79
N GLN A 28 -9.54 -4.61 -20.66
CA GLN A 28 -10.06 -4.25 -19.34
C GLN A 28 -11.00 -5.33 -18.84
N VAL A 29 -10.87 -5.66 -17.55
CA VAL A 29 -11.81 -6.55 -16.90
C VAL A 29 -12.98 -5.69 -16.38
N ALA A 30 -14.10 -5.76 -17.07
CA ALA A 30 -15.32 -5.08 -16.68
C ALA A 30 -16.35 -6.06 -16.09
N GLN A 31 -17.40 -5.52 -15.48
CA GLN A 31 -18.48 -6.32 -14.89
C GLN A 31 -18.00 -7.25 -13.78
N LEU A 32 -17.36 -6.67 -12.77
CA LEU A 32 -16.80 -7.42 -11.63
C LEU A 32 -17.85 -7.94 -10.65
N GLY A 33 -19.14 -7.68 -10.90
CA GLY A 33 -20.24 -8.10 -10.03
C GLY A 33 -20.64 -7.06 -9.00
N ASP A 34 -21.90 -7.05 -8.61
CA ASP A 34 -22.47 -6.05 -7.70
C ASP A 34 -21.86 -6.12 -6.29
N ALA A 35 -21.63 -7.34 -5.79
CA ALA A 35 -21.03 -7.54 -4.48
C ALA A 35 -19.63 -6.93 -4.38
N PHE A 36 -18.81 -7.09 -5.41
CA PHE A 36 -17.48 -6.50 -5.47
C PHE A 36 -17.56 -4.97 -5.61
N ASN A 37 -18.43 -4.49 -6.49
CA ASN A 37 -18.61 -3.05 -6.71
C ASN A 37 -19.13 -2.33 -5.47
N SER A 38 -19.90 -3.00 -4.62
CA SER A 38 -20.42 -2.41 -3.39
C SER A 38 -19.32 -2.01 -2.40
N ILE A 39 -18.14 -2.65 -2.46
CA ILE A 39 -17.02 -2.32 -1.58
C ILE A 39 -16.59 -0.86 -1.76
N GLY A 40 -16.53 -0.38 -3.00
CA GLY A 40 -16.08 0.99 -3.30
C GLY A 40 -17.20 1.97 -3.66
N GLN A 41 -18.38 1.48 -4.05
CA GLN A 41 -19.49 2.31 -4.53
C GLN A 41 -20.59 2.51 -3.51
N ALA A 42 -20.65 1.70 -2.47
CA ALA A 42 -21.66 1.84 -1.42
C ALA A 42 -21.52 3.18 -0.70
N VAL A 43 -22.66 3.72 -0.29
CA VAL A 43 -22.73 4.99 0.43
C VAL A 43 -23.35 4.71 1.80
N PHE A 44 -22.73 5.25 2.83
CA PHE A 44 -23.22 5.16 4.20
C PHE A 44 -23.29 6.58 4.79
N LEU A 45 -24.45 6.99 5.31
CA LEU A 45 -24.68 8.34 5.83
C LEU A 45 -24.28 9.45 4.84
N ASP A 46 -24.61 9.25 3.55
CA ASP A 46 -24.30 10.16 2.43
C ASP A 46 -22.79 10.33 2.17
N VAL A 47 -21.94 9.49 2.75
CA VAL A 47 -20.49 9.50 2.54
C VAL A 47 -20.08 8.18 1.88
N GLN A 48 -19.25 8.28 0.85
CA GLN A 48 -18.76 7.10 0.13
C GLN A 48 -17.86 6.24 1.04
N LEU A 49 -17.99 4.91 0.93
CA LEU A 49 -17.19 3.98 1.74
C LEU A 49 -15.68 4.18 1.67
N PRO A 50 -15.06 4.51 0.52
CA PRO A 50 -13.61 4.75 0.47
C PRO A 50 -13.11 5.82 1.45
N ILE A 51 -13.93 6.81 1.77
CA ILE A 51 -13.59 7.84 2.76
C ILE A 51 -13.46 7.22 4.15
N TYR A 52 -14.36 6.30 4.52
CA TYR A 52 -14.28 5.56 5.78
C TYR A 52 -13.03 4.69 5.85
N TYR A 53 -12.67 4.02 4.76
CA TYR A 53 -11.45 3.22 4.69
C TYR A 53 -10.20 4.09 4.89
N ALA A 54 -10.16 5.25 4.24
CA ALA A 54 -9.05 6.18 4.40
C ALA A 54 -8.91 6.67 5.85
N LEU A 55 -10.01 7.06 6.48
CA LEU A 55 -10.02 7.48 7.88
C LEU A 55 -9.55 6.35 8.81
N LEU A 56 -10.03 5.14 8.58
CA LEU A 56 -9.62 3.96 9.36
C LEU A 56 -8.12 3.73 9.27
N PHE A 57 -7.54 3.77 8.07
CA PHE A 57 -6.11 3.58 7.88
C PHE A 57 -5.28 4.70 8.51
N VAL A 58 -5.74 5.95 8.44
CA VAL A 58 -5.06 7.08 9.08
C VAL A 58 -5.06 6.91 10.61
N ILE A 59 -6.19 6.53 11.19
CA ILE A 59 -6.31 6.33 12.64
C ILE A 59 -5.44 5.17 13.10
N ILE A 60 -5.49 4.04 12.40
CA ILE A 60 -4.66 2.85 12.72
C ILE A 60 -3.18 3.20 12.60
N GLY A 61 -2.77 3.87 11.53
CA GLY A 61 -1.39 4.28 11.30
C GLY A 61 -0.88 5.22 12.39
N ASP A 62 -1.67 6.21 12.79
CA ASP A 62 -1.32 7.14 13.86
C ASP A 62 -1.13 6.42 15.20
N VAL A 63 -2.06 5.53 15.55
CA VAL A 63 -1.99 4.76 16.79
C VAL A 63 -0.77 3.85 16.80
N LEU A 64 -0.49 3.17 15.69
CA LEU A 64 0.68 2.28 15.57
C LEU A 64 1.99 3.06 15.71
N LEU A 65 2.10 4.21 15.06
CA LEU A 65 3.30 5.05 15.15
C LEU A 65 3.54 5.60 16.56
N ARG A 66 2.47 5.92 17.29
CA ARG A 66 2.58 6.48 18.64
C ARG A 66 2.82 5.43 19.71
N LYS A 67 2.14 4.29 19.62
CA LYS A 67 2.13 3.29 20.70
C LYS A 67 3.10 2.13 20.47
N ASN A 68 3.39 1.76 19.24
CA ASN A 68 4.23 0.62 18.94
C ASN A 68 5.71 1.05 18.85
N LYS A 69 6.54 0.43 19.70
CA LYS A 69 7.99 0.70 19.73
C LYS A 69 8.68 0.37 18.41
N PHE A 70 8.21 -0.67 17.74
CA PHE A 70 8.76 -1.09 16.45
C PHE A 70 8.62 0.02 15.39
N PHE A 71 7.44 0.61 15.26
CA PHE A 71 7.21 1.69 14.30
C PHE A 71 7.89 3.01 14.70
N ARG A 72 8.13 3.22 15.99
CA ARG A 72 8.91 4.36 16.47
C ARG A 72 10.35 4.34 15.96
N GLN A 73 10.91 3.17 15.71
CA GLN A 73 12.25 3.04 15.14
C GLN A 73 12.40 3.73 13.79
N ASN A 74 11.30 3.91 13.05
CA ASN A 74 11.30 4.66 11.80
C ASN A 74 11.75 6.10 11.97
N TYR A 75 11.41 6.75 13.05
CA TYR A 75 11.84 8.12 13.34
C TYR A 75 13.36 8.19 13.53
N PHE A 76 13.94 7.24 14.24
CA PHE A 76 15.38 7.17 14.45
C PHE A 76 16.13 6.88 13.15
N ILE A 77 15.62 5.96 12.35
CA ILE A 77 16.23 5.61 11.06
C ILE A 77 16.15 6.79 10.09
N GLY A 78 15.03 7.48 10.05
CA GLY A 78 14.84 8.66 9.21
C GLY A 78 15.75 9.82 9.59
N GLY A 79 16.09 9.94 10.87
CA GLY A 79 17.03 10.95 11.35
C GLY A 79 18.48 10.66 10.99
N ASN A 80 18.95 9.47 11.32
CA ASN A 80 20.32 9.02 11.01
C ASN A 80 20.39 7.49 11.01
N GLU A 81 20.48 6.89 9.84
CA GLU A 81 20.53 5.45 9.68
C GLU A 81 21.79 4.83 10.32
N LYS A 82 22.95 5.47 10.15
CA LYS A 82 24.21 4.98 10.71
C LYS A 82 24.18 4.97 12.22
N ALA A 83 23.69 6.04 12.82
CA ALA A 83 23.55 6.14 14.27
C ALA A 83 22.55 5.09 14.80
N SER A 84 21.46 4.86 14.07
CA SER A 84 20.48 3.84 14.43
C SER A 84 21.07 2.43 14.45
N ARG A 85 21.93 2.10 13.50
CA ARG A 85 22.63 0.81 13.47
C ARG A 85 23.57 0.65 14.69
N LEU A 86 24.24 1.71 15.09
CA LEU A 86 25.11 1.70 16.25
C LEU A 86 24.34 1.51 17.57
N LEU A 87 23.09 1.95 17.60
CA LEU A 87 22.20 1.76 18.75
C LEU A 87 21.56 0.36 18.82
N GLY A 88 21.93 -0.53 17.91
CA GLY A 88 21.40 -1.89 17.88
C GLY A 88 20.08 -2.05 17.16
N ILE A 89 19.63 -1.05 16.42
CA ILE A 89 18.40 -1.13 15.61
C ILE A 89 18.67 -1.92 14.35
N HIS A 90 17.86 -2.94 14.11
CA HIS A 90 17.93 -3.75 12.88
C HIS A 90 17.26 -3.02 11.72
N VAL A 91 17.98 -2.07 11.13
CA VAL A 91 17.47 -1.18 10.07
C VAL A 91 16.89 -1.97 8.89
N ASP A 92 17.59 -3.03 8.46
CA ASP A 92 17.15 -3.82 7.30
C ASP A 92 15.83 -4.54 7.56
N LYS A 93 15.63 -5.08 8.76
CA LYS A 93 14.37 -5.70 9.15
C LYS A 93 13.23 -4.69 9.18
N VAL A 94 13.47 -3.52 9.74
CA VAL A 94 12.48 -2.44 9.81
C VAL A 94 12.06 -2.01 8.40
N LYS A 95 13.02 -1.83 7.50
CA LYS A 95 12.74 -1.49 6.10
C LYS A 95 11.92 -2.55 5.39
N ILE A 96 12.29 -3.83 5.53
CA ILE A 96 11.56 -4.94 4.91
C ILE A 96 10.11 -4.96 5.38
N ILE A 97 9.89 -4.86 6.67
CA ILE A 97 8.54 -4.87 7.24
C ILE A 97 7.73 -3.66 6.77
N ASN A 98 8.34 -2.48 6.68
CA ASN A 98 7.68 -1.29 6.14
C ASN A 98 7.27 -1.48 4.68
N TYR A 99 8.12 -2.07 3.85
CA TYR A 99 7.76 -2.38 2.47
C TYR A 99 6.64 -3.40 2.37
N MET A 100 6.64 -4.42 3.21
CA MET A 100 5.56 -5.41 3.26
C MET A 100 4.22 -4.77 3.63
N LEU A 101 4.20 -3.92 4.65
CA LEU A 101 3.01 -3.17 5.05
C LEU A 101 2.52 -2.25 3.95
N MET A 102 3.43 -1.52 3.32
CA MET A 102 3.09 -0.61 2.21
C MET A 102 2.49 -1.38 1.04
N SER A 103 3.04 -2.54 0.70
CA SER A 103 2.52 -3.39 -0.36
C SER A 103 1.10 -3.89 -0.05
N THR A 104 0.85 -4.28 1.19
CA THR A 104 -0.48 -4.72 1.64
C THR A 104 -1.50 -3.58 1.54
N ILE A 105 -1.14 -2.40 2.01
CA ILE A 105 -2.00 -1.22 1.95
C ILE A 105 -2.26 -0.81 0.50
N ALA A 106 -1.24 -0.86 -0.35
CA ALA A 106 -1.36 -0.55 -1.77
C ALA A 106 -2.29 -1.53 -2.50
N ALA A 107 -2.20 -2.83 -2.17
CA ALA A 107 -3.09 -3.84 -2.72
C ALA A 107 -4.55 -3.58 -2.33
N PHE A 108 -4.79 -3.25 -1.07
CA PHE A 108 -6.13 -2.90 -0.58
C PHE A 108 -6.66 -1.65 -1.29
N ALA A 109 -5.84 -0.61 -1.43
CA ALA A 109 -6.20 0.61 -2.15
C ALA A 109 -6.53 0.32 -3.62
N GLY A 110 -5.79 -0.59 -4.27
CA GLY A 110 -6.06 -1.03 -5.62
C GLY A 110 -7.41 -1.74 -5.76
N ILE A 111 -7.74 -2.61 -4.80
CA ILE A 111 -9.03 -3.30 -4.76
C ILE A 111 -10.18 -2.29 -4.62
N VAL A 112 -10.06 -1.34 -3.71
CA VAL A 112 -11.09 -0.30 -3.49
C VAL A 112 -11.26 0.57 -4.73
N MET A 113 -10.16 0.98 -5.36
CA MET A 113 -10.19 1.77 -6.59
C MET A 113 -10.84 1.02 -7.74
N THR A 114 -10.50 -0.24 -7.94
CA THR A 114 -11.10 -1.11 -8.96
C THR A 114 -12.59 -1.29 -8.72
N SER A 115 -12.99 -1.51 -7.48
CA SER A 115 -14.39 -1.62 -7.07
C SER A 115 -15.18 -0.34 -7.38
N ARG A 116 -14.57 0.82 -7.10
CA ARG A 116 -15.20 2.11 -7.35
C ARG A 116 -15.40 2.38 -8.84
N MET A 117 -14.44 2.01 -9.65
CA MET A 117 -14.50 2.19 -11.11
C MET A 117 -15.38 1.15 -11.80
N GLY A 118 -15.67 0.02 -11.15
CA GLY A 118 -16.42 -1.10 -11.72
C GLY A 118 -15.66 -1.87 -12.79
N ALA A 119 -14.38 -1.57 -12.99
CA ALA A 119 -13.54 -2.23 -13.98
C ALA A 119 -12.07 -2.22 -13.57
N ALA A 120 -11.37 -3.29 -13.86
CA ALA A 120 -9.93 -3.36 -13.69
C ALA A 120 -9.25 -2.88 -14.99
N MET A 121 -8.54 -1.77 -14.89
CA MET A 121 -7.79 -1.17 -16.00
C MET A 121 -6.31 -1.56 -15.89
N VAL A 122 -5.70 -1.71 -17.03
CA VAL A 122 -4.25 -2.00 -17.13
C VAL A 122 -3.45 -0.71 -17.28
#